data_05a268bd2cda26cb5bdc7bee02c798c0
#
_entry.id   05a268bd2cda26cb5bdc7bee02c798c0
#
_cell.length_a   1.000
_cell.length_b   1.000
_cell.length_c   1.000
_cell.angle_alpha   90.00
_cell.angle_beta   90.00
_cell.angle_gamma   90.00
#
_symmetry.space_group_name_H-M   'P 1'
#
loop_
_entity.id
_entity.type
_entity.pdbx_description
1 polymer ?
#
loop_
_entity_poly.entity_id
_entity_poly.type
_entity_poly.pdbx_seq_one_letter_code
_entity_poly.pdbx_strand_id
1 'polypeptide(L)'
;VGCGESISICYGNTGSTELWFSSTAPEGQVASVTFAGGVENGYDFVVVTNGAGETLTNTLTGDLTGVTVTSNDNGLMVYIDSDGSWTCQTGQSGFDSLDATVSCAVPQTAVTFTVNTANIEVGPNGMYLGGGVIGNAMAYMMTDDDADGTYEVTVNLDQGLTGNYIFINSPDAEDDFGTKEVLDGQECADPANWNDRILPEITGEAMTIQHCFGSCESDGTCPAPVANYDVTFSIDTSNYPGGLADTDQLYVSGSFNGWSGDANPMSDDDGEWNLGDYNRYCRW
;
A
#
# COMPACT_ATOMS: atom_id res chain seq x y z
N VAL A 1 14.89 15.00 26.05
CA VAL A 1 13.44 14.72 26.18
C VAL A 1 13.13 13.53 25.32
N GLY A 2 12.48 12.51 25.88
CA GLY A 2 12.13 11.29 25.18
C GLY A 2 10.79 11.39 24.44
N CYS A 3 10.52 10.38 23.59
CA CYS A 3 9.24 10.26 22.89
C CYS A 3 8.07 10.13 23.90
N GLY A 4 7.03 10.91 23.72
CA GLY A 4 5.86 10.99 24.61
C GLY A 4 6.05 11.88 25.83
N GLU A 5 7.22 12.49 26.01
CA GLU A 5 7.49 13.38 27.13
C GLU A 5 7.21 14.85 26.78
N SER A 6 6.83 15.60 27.80
CA SER A 6 6.65 17.04 27.72
C SER A 6 7.67 17.75 28.61
N ILE A 7 8.09 18.95 28.19
CA ILE A 7 8.99 19.84 28.92
C ILE A 7 8.43 21.26 28.85
N SER A 8 8.66 22.03 29.90
CA SER A 8 8.24 23.42 30.01
C SER A 8 9.42 24.30 30.37
N ILE A 9 9.46 25.51 29.84
CA ILE A 9 10.44 26.54 30.21
C ILE A 9 9.76 27.88 30.35
N CYS A 10 10.19 28.62 31.38
CA CYS A 10 10.06 30.08 31.42
C CYS A 10 11.44 30.66 31.11
N TYR A 11 11.65 31.03 29.83
CA TYR A 11 12.96 31.48 29.35
C TYR A 11 13.32 32.88 29.79
N GLY A 12 14.62 33.14 29.87
CA GLY A 12 15.20 34.41 30.29
C GLY A 12 15.84 35.18 29.15
N ASN A 13 16.26 36.41 29.46
CA ASN A 13 17.00 37.27 28.53
C ASN A 13 18.46 36.85 28.46
N THR A 14 18.84 36.24 27.34
CA THR A 14 20.24 35.87 27.14
C THR A 14 20.91 36.68 26.02
N GLY A 15 20.11 37.30 25.15
CA GLY A 15 20.60 38.02 23.97
C GLY A 15 21.36 37.10 23.04
N SER A 16 21.01 35.83 23.03
CA SER A 16 21.67 34.78 22.24
C SER A 16 20.75 33.58 22.03
N THR A 17 21.09 32.77 21.05
CA THR A 17 20.43 31.47 20.78
C THR A 17 20.96 30.42 21.74
N GLU A 18 20.10 29.85 22.57
CA GLU A 18 20.44 28.82 23.55
C GLU A 18 19.68 27.53 23.31
N LEU A 19 20.39 26.39 23.46
CA LEU A 19 19.76 25.07 23.38
C LEU A 19 18.81 24.89 24.57
N TRP A 20 17.53 24.71 24.29
CA TRP A 20 16.54 24.36 25.30
C TRP A 20 16.56 22.87 25.61
N PHE A 21 16.38 22.04 24.56
CA PHE A 21 16.49 20.59 24.71
C PHE A 21 16.84 19.91 23.37
N SER A 22 17.22 18.65 23.47
CA SER A 22 17.35 17.73 22.34
C SER A 22 16.54 16.46 22.56
N SER A 23 16.16 15.82 21.47
CA SER A 23 15.50 14.52 21.45
C SER A 23 16.12 13.63 20.38
N THR A 24 16.05 12.33 20.59
CA THR A 24 16.44 11.32 19.59
C THR A 24 15.37 10.25 19.56
N ALA A 25 14.74 10.09 18.41
CA ALA A 25 13.79 9.04 18.16
C ALA A 25 14.47 7.66 18.04
N PRO A 26 13.78 6.55 18.30
CA PRO A 26 14.26 5.22 17.98
C PRO A 26 14.67 5.08 16.50
N GLU A 27 15.49 4.07 16.20
CA GLU A 27 15.89 3.76 14.83
C GLU A 27 14.65 3.55 13.94
N GLY A 28 14.67 4.10 12.73
CA GLY A 28 13.56 4.06 11.77
C GLY A 28 12.41 5.01 12.08
N GLN A 29 12.51 5.82 13.15
CA GLN A 29 11.52 6.84 13.49
C GLN A 29 12.11 8.25 13.38
N VAL A 30 11.24 9.23 13.21
CA VAL A 30 11.57 10.66 13.30
C VAL A 30 10.91 11.28 14.51
N ALA A 31 11.60 12.28 15.09
CA ALA A 31 11.07 13.06 16.21
C ALA A 31 10.25 14.25 15.68
N SER A 32 9.16 14.54 16.35
CA SER A 32 8.36 15.76 16.16
C SER A 32 8.20 16.47 17.50
N VAL A 33 8.15 17.80 17.47
CA VAL A 33 7.83 18.62 18.64
C VAL A 33 6.57 19.42 18.38
N THR A 34 5.62 19.37 19.31
CA THR A 34 4.42 20.22 19.30
C THR A 34 4.51 21.19 20.46
N PHE A 35 4.32 22.48 20.18
CA PHE A 35 4.42 23.56 21.15
C PHE A 35 3.06 23.97 21.71
N ALA A 36 3.10 24.51 22.93
CA ALA A 36 2.00 25.27 23.55
C ALA A 36 2.58 26.49 24.31
N GLY A 37 1.78 27.57 24.41
CA GLY A 37 2.31 28.86 24.89
C GLY A 37 3.13 29.55 23.80
N GLY A 38 4.15 30.31 24.19
CA GLY A 38 4.88 31.08 23.18
C GLY A 38 6.06 31.87 23.69
N VAL A 39 6.59 32.73 22.81
CA VAL A 39 7.70 33.65 23.04
C VAL A 39 7.27 35.07 22.66
N GLU A 40 8.07 36.10 22.98
CA GLU A 40 7.78 37.49 22.57
C GLU A 40 7.64 37.57 21.05
N ASN A 41 6.49 38.13 20.62
CA ASN A 41 6.14 38.17 19.21
C ASN A 41 7.03 39.12 18.40
N GLY A 42 7.72 38.58 17.41
CA GLY A 42 8.54 39.34 16.45
C GLY A 42 9.94 39.72 16.93
N TYR A 43 10.31 39.35 18.17
CA TYR A 43 11.61 39.66 18.76
C TYR A 43 12.34 38.41 19.25
N ASP A 44 11.61 37.48 19.88
CA ASP A 44 12.17 36.20 20.29
C ASP A 44 11.68 35.09 19.32
N PHE A 45 12.54 34.10 19.12
CA PHE A 45 12.26 33.02 18.16
C PHE A 45 12.57 31.66 18.74
N VAL A 46 11.80 30.68 18.35
CA VAL A 46 12.15 29.26 18.53
C VAL A 46 12.77 28.75 17.24
N VAL A 47 13.97 28.21 17.37
CA VAL A 47 14.74 27.59 16.28
C VAL A 47 14.74 26.08 16.47
N VAL A 48 14.39 25.34 15.44
CA VAL A 48 14.41 23.87 15.47
C VAL A 48 15.35 23.37 14.40
N THR A 49 16.25 22.47 14.79
CA THR A 49 17.15 21.78 13.86
C THR A 49 16.95 20.28 13.92
N ASN A 50 17.36 19.56 12.89
CA ASN A 50 17.46 18.11 12.91
C ASN A 50 18.71 17.65 13.70
N GLY A 51 18.92 16.33 13.81
CA GLY A 51 20.07 15.74 14.51
C GLY A 51 21.42 16.05 13.84
N ALA A 52 21.45 16.34 12.55
CA ALA A 52 22.63 16.78 11.82
C ALA A 52 22.94 18.28 12.03
N GLY A 53 22.05 19.02 12.69
CA GLY A 53 22.19 20.45 12.91
C GLY A 53 21.68 21.34 11.76
N GLU A 54 20.96 20.76 10.80
CA GLU A 54 20.31 21.52 9.73
C GLU A 54 19.06 22.20 10.27
N THR A 55 18.86 23.47 9.93
CA THR A 55 17.70 24.24 10.38
C THR A 55 16.43 23.80 9.69
N LEU A 56 15.46 23.32 10.46
CA LEU A 56 14.11 23.00 10.01
C LEU A 56 13.22 24.24 9.98
N THR A 57 13.35 25.09 11.02
CA THR A 57 12.70 26.39 11.09
C THR A 57 13.45 27.31 12.06
N ASN A 58 13.40 28.61 11.80
CA ASN A 58 14.00 29.66 12.64
C ASN A 58 13.10 30.91 12.73
N THR A 59 11.82 30.79 12.39
CA THR A 59 10.90 31.93 12.31
C THR A 59 9.69 31.80 13.23
N LEU A 60 9.70 30.80 14.15
CA LEU A 60 8.60 30.62 15.11
C LEU A 60 8.65 31.67 16.19
N THR A 61 7.63 32.51 16.29
CA THR A 61 7.55 33.63 17.23
C THR A 61 6.08 33.84 17.65
N GLY A 62 5.85 34.49 18.80
CA GLY A 62 4.52 34.73 19.33
C GLY A 62 3.87 33.48 19.90
N ASP A 63 2.56 33.32 19.70
CA ASP A 63 1.81 32.14 20.13
C ASP A 63 2.11 30.94 19.24
N LEU A 64 2.68 29.90 19.83
CA LEU A 64 3.07 28.67 19.17
C LEU A 64 2.14 27.50 19.49
N THR A 65 1.02 27.74 20.15
CA THR A 65 0.08 26.68 20.54
C THR A 65 -0.42 25.88 19.35
N GLY A 66 -0.12 24.57 19.35
CA GLY A 66 -0.47 23.64 18.29
C GLY A 66 0.50 23.63 17.10
N VAL A 67 1.54 24.48 17.09
CA VAL A 67 2.59 24.42 16.06
C VAL A 67 3.39 23.14 16.23
N THR A 68 3.52 22.35 15.17
CA THR A 68 4.30 21.10 15.16
C THR A 68 5.42 21.20 14.13
N VAL A 69 6.62 20.79 14.52
CA VAL A 69 7.80 20.65 13.64
C VAL A 69 8.29 19.23 13.69
N THR A 70 8.43 18.61 12.53
CA THR A 70 8.92 17.22 12.38
C THR A 70 10.31 17.24 11.78
N SER A 71 11.22 16.46 12.37
CA SER A 71 12.57 16.25 11.85
C SER A 71 12.53 15.41 10.57
N ASN A 72 13.54 15.57 9.74
CA ASN A 72 13.80 14.73 8.57
C ASN A 72 14.85 13.62 8.85
N ASP A 73 15.32 13.54 10.11
CA ASP A 73 16.15 12.45 10.63
C ASP A 73 15.62 12.03 12.02
N ASN A 74 16.33 11.16 12.74
CA ASN A 74 15.89 10.71 14.07
C ASN A 74 16.21 11.70 15.18
N GLY A 75 16.95 12.77 14.93
CA GLY A 75 17.34 13.78 15.92
C GLY A 75 16.54 15.06 15.81
N LEU A 76 16.34 15.75 16.92
CA LEU A 76 15.70 17.05 16.97
C LEU A 76 16.33 17.88 18.08
N MET A 77 16.70 19.13 17.77
CA MET A 77 17.20 20.08 18.75
C MET A 77 16.36 21.36 18.69
N VAL A 78 15.96 21.87 19.85
CA VAL A 78 15.14 23.08 19.99
C VAL A 78 15.92 24.10 20.73
N TYR A 79 16.01 25.29 20.17
CA TYR A 79 16.71 26.45 20.71
C TYR A 79 15.73 27.60 20.92
N ILE A 80 16.03 28.47 21.86
CA ILE A 80 15.36 29.76 22.04
C ILE A 80 16.39 30.85 21.74
N ASP A 81 16.02 31.73 20.81
CA ASP A 81 16.79 32.93 20.45
C ASP A 81 16.07 34.15 21.03
N SER A 82 16.63 34.75 22.09
CA SER A 82 16.03 35.90 22.78
C SER A 82 16.85 37.16 22.55
N ASP A 83 16.17 38.30 22.39
CA ASP A 83 16.81 39.59 22.09
C ASP A 83 17.40 40.30 23.29
N GLY A 84 17.07 39.88 24.48
CA GLY A 84 17.56 40.50 25.73
C GLY A 84 16.52 41.37 26.45
N SER A 85 15.28 41.43 25.99
CA SER A 85 14.16 42.13 26.63
C SER A 85 12.90 41.26 26.65
N TRP A 86 11.94 41.55 27.50
CA TRP A 86 10.55 41.04 27.49
C TRP A 86 10.38 39.52 27.36
N THR A 87 10.97 38.79 28.27
CA THR A 87 10.85 37.31 28.30
C THR A 87 9.76 36.84 29.26
N CYS A 88 9.52 35.54 29.32
CA CYS A 88 8.67 34.93 30.33
C CYS A 88 9.13 35.29 31.75
N GLN A 89 10.45 35.25 32.08
CA GLN A 89 10.97 35.55 33.38
C GLN A 89 10.76 37.00 33.78
N THR A 90 10.66 37.93 32.82
CA THR A 90 10.31 39.33 33.12
C THR A 90 8.81 39.56 33.23
N GLY A 91 8.00 38.56 32.87
CA GLY A 91 6.54 38.64 32.84
C GLY A 91 5.98 39.55 31.74
N GLN A 92 6.77 39.85 30.71
CA GLN A 92 6.44 40.81 29.64
C GLN A 92 6.35 40.19 28.24
N SER A 93 6.70 38.90 28.07
CA SER A 93 6.60 38.20 26.77
C SER A 93 5.17 37.99 26.28
N GLY A 94 4.18 38.12 27.16
CA GLY A 94 2.79 37.81 26.90
C GLY A 94 2.42 36.33 27.15
N PHE A 95 3.40 35.52 27.55
CA PHE A 95 3.24 34.11 27.87
C PHE A 95 3.89 33.75 29.19
N ASP A 96 3.26 32.82 29.95
CA ASP A 96 3.76 32.37 31.25
C ASP A 96 4.83 31.26 31.09
N SER A 97 4.79 30.52 29.98
CA SER A 97 5.73 29.46 29.61
C SER A 97 5.71 29.18 28.11
N LEU A 98 6.75 28.50 27.67
CA LEU A 98 6.76 27.74 26.45
C LEU A 98 6.84 26.26 26.81
N ASP A 99 5.87 25.50 26.37
CA ASP A 99 5.78 24.06 26.59
C ASP A 99 6.04 23.35 25.28
N ALA A 100 6.65 22.18 25.36
CA ALA A 100 6.90 21.32 24.22
C ALA A 100 6.58 19.86 24.55
N THR A 101 5.91 19.17 23.64
CA THR A 101 5.68 17.72 23.72
C THR A 101 6.38 17.06 22.54
N VAL A 102 7.23 16.07 22.82
CA VAL A 102 7.94 15.29 21.81
C VAL A 102 7.14 14.05 21.48
N SER A 103 6.97 13.77 20.20
CA SER A 103 6.42 12.51 19.68
C SER A 103 7.39 11.88 18.69
N CYS A 104 7.31 10.56 18.51
CA CYS A 104 8.14 9.84 17.56
C CYS A 104 7.25 8.88 16.77
N ALA A 105 7.46 8.83 15.47
CA ALA A 105 6.70 7.97 14.58
C ALA A 105 7.57 7.51 13.40
N VAL A 106 7.22 6.36 12.83
CA VAL A 106 7.77 5.94 11.53
C VAL A 106 7.28 6.96 10.49
N PRO A 107 8.16 7.52 9.66
CA PRO A 107 7.75 8.39 8.57
C PRO A 107 6.83 7.63 7.61
N GLN A 108 5.80 8.30 7.13
CA GLN A 108 4.88 7.73 6.15
C GLN A 108 5.10 8.34 4.78
N THR A 109 4.82 7.54 3.75
CA THR A 109 4.86 7.95 2.36
C THR A 109 3.51 7.74 1.72
N ALA A 110 3.06 8.71 0.94
CA ALA A 110 1.87 8.58 0.12
C ALA A 110 2.13 7.62 -1.04
N VAL A 111 1.41 6.51 -1.08
CA VAL A 111 1.48 5.49 -2.13
C VAL A 111 0.15 5.46 -2.86
N THR A 112 0.17 5.74 -4.16
CA THR A 112 -1.01 5.64 -5.01
C THR A 112 -1.03 4.26 -5.67
N PHE A 113 -2.07 3.49 -5.42
CA PHE A 113 -2.34 2.22 -6.09
C PHE A 113 -3.34 2.46 -7.21
N THR A 114 -3.04 1.95 -8.39
CA THR A 114 -3.96 2.00 -9.54
C THR A 114 -4.15 0.61 -10.11
N VAL A 115 -5.38 0.28 -10.51
CA VAL A 115 -5.71 -0.98 -11.15
C VAL A 115 -6.60 -0.74 -12.37
N ASN A 116 -6.10 -1.15 -13.54
CA ASN A 116 -6.85 -1.14 -14.78
C ASN A 116 -7.77 -2.38 -14.84
N THR A 117 -9.06 -2.15 -15.08
CA THR A 117 -10.11 -3.18 -15.07
C THR A 117 -10.62 -3.57 -16.47
N ALA A 118 -9.87 -3.23 -17.54
CA ALA A 118 -10.31 -3.46 -18.93
C ALA A 118 -10.64 -4.93 -19.25
N ASN A 119 -10.12 -5.90 -18.49
CA ASN A 119 -10.32 -7.33 -18.70
C ASN A 119 -11.42 -7.96 -17.82
N ILE A 120 -12.09 -7.16 -16.98
CA ILE A 120 -13.14 -7.61 -16.07
C ILE A 120 -14.35 -6.69 -16.11
N GLU A 121 -15.48 -7.17 -15.62
CA GLU A 121 -16.61 -6.34 -15.25
C GLU A 121 -16.53 -6.04 -13.75
N VAL A 122 -16.55 -4.76 -13.38
CA VAL A 122 -16.54 -4.34 -11.99
C VAL A 122 -17.92 -4.55 -11.38
N GLY A 123 -17.97 -5.29 -10.27
CA GLY A 123 -19.22 -5.60 -9.59
C GLY A 123 -19.80 -4.40 -8.81
N PRO A 124 -21.01 -4.55 -8.26
CA PRO A 124 -21.80 -3.43 -7.72
C PRO A 124 -21.18 -2.72 -6.52
N ASN A 125 -20.31 -3.39 -5.76
CA ASN A 125 -19.64 -2.80 -4.60
C ASN A 125 -18.33 -2.07 -4.97
N GLY A 126 -17.91 -2.09 -6.25
CA GLY A 126 -16.70 -1.41 -6.74
C GLY A 126 -15.41 -2.16 -6.46
N MET A 127 -14.28 -1.47 -6.67
CA MET A 127 -12.94 -2.02 -6.49
C MET A 127 -12.38 -1.66 -5.13
N TYR A 128 -11.59 -2.57 -4.56
CA TYR A 128 -10.93 -2.39 -3.26
C TYR A 128 -9.46 -2.81 -3.31
N LEU A 129 -8.67 -2.12 -2.50
CA LEU A 129 -7.31 -2.50 -2.14
C LEU A 129 -7.34 -3.07 -0.72
N GLY A 130 -6.79 -4.26 -0.53
CA GLY A 130 -6.74 -4.95 0.76
C GLY A 130 -5.67 -6.03 0.82
N GLY A 131 -5.85 -6.96 1.74
CA GLY A 131 -4.95 -8.10 1.94
C GLY A 131 -3.62 -7.76 2.62
N GLY A 132 -2.95 -8.76 3.14
CA GLY A 132 -1.63 -8.67 3.73
C GLY A 132 -1.45 -7.53 4.72
N VAL A 133 -0.49 -6.64 4.45
CA VAL A 133 -0.17 -5.50 5.33
C VAL A 133 -1.11 -4.31 5.14
N ILE A 134 -1.98 -4.33 4.12
CA ILE A 134 -2.94 -3.26 3.86
C ILE A 134 -4.18 -3.40 4.74
N GLY A 135 -4.62 -4.63 5.01
CA GLY A 135 -5.76 -4.87 5.91
C GLY A 135 -6.80 -5.84 5.36
N ASN A 136 -8.07 -5.67 5.74
CA ASN A 136 -9.16 -6.53 5.33
C ASN A 136 -9.54 -6.35 3.84
N ALA A 137 -10.49 -7.14 3.34
CA ALA A 137 -10.90 -7.10 1.92
C ALA A 137 -11.52 -5.76 1.49
N MET A 138 -12.04 -4.99 2.44
CA MET A 138 -12.63 -3.67 2.23
C MET A 138 -11.80 -2.54 2.86
N ALA A 139 -10.48 -2.72 3.03
CA ALA A 139 -9.63 -1.76 3.74
C ALA A 139 -9.64 -0.38 3.08
N TYR A 140 -9.54 -0.31 1.75
CA TYR A 140 -9.58 0.94 1.01
C TYR A 140 -10.41 0.78 -0.26
N MET A 141 -11.52 1.51 -0.34
CA MET A 141 -12.31 1.62 -1.56
C MET A 141 -11.53 2.46 -2.58
N MET A 142 -11.48 1.98 -3.82
CA MET A 142 -10.85 2.67 -4.94
C MET A 142 -11.90 3.41 -5.77
N THR A 143 -11.52 4.50 -6.43
CA THR A 143 -12.41 5.31 -7.28
C THR A 143 -11.89 5.38 -8.72
N ASP A 144 -12.81 5.56 -9.66
CA ASP A 144 -12.57 5.82 -11.09
C ASP A 144 -13.32 7.12 -11.43
N ASP A 145 -12.73 8.26 -11.03
CA ASP A 145 -13.41 9.56 -11.10
C ASP A 145 -13.50 10.11 -12.53
N ASP A 146 -12.61 9.68 -13.43
CA ASP A 146 -12.60 10.09 -14.85
C ASP A 146 -13.24 9.05 -15.78
N ALA A 147 -13.69 7.94 -15.22
CA ALA A 147 -14.41 6.86 -15.91
C ALA A 147 -13.61 6.26 -17.08
N ASP A 148 -12.29 6.08 -16.91
CA ASP A 148 -11.41 5.45 -17.90
C ASP A 148 -11.24 3.94 -17.69
N GLY A 149 -11.82 3.38 -16.61
CA GLY A 149 -11.71 1.98 -16.21
C GLY A 149 -10.47 1.68 -15.37
N THR A 150 -9.75 2.72 -14.93
CA THR A 150 -8.62 2.60 -14.00
C THR A 150 -9.04 3.12 -12.64
N TYR A 151 -9.10 2.23 -11.67
CA TYR A 151 -9.46 2.59 -10.30
C TYR A 151 -8.21 2.96 -9.52
N GLU A 152 -8.30 3.97 -8.64
CA GLU A 152 -7.17 4.44 -7.85
C GLU A 152 -7.52 4.72 -6.39
N VAL A 153 -6.51 4.61 -5.52
CA VAL A 153 -6.55 5.06 -4.13
C VAL A 153 -5.14 5.44 -3.66
N THR A 154 -5.04 6.50 -2.87
CA THR A 154 -3.78 6.90 -2.22
C THR A 154 -3.84 6.56 -0.74
N VAL A 155 -2.83 5.83 -0.24
CA VAL A 155 -2.70 5.38 1.14
C VAL A 155 -1.36 5.85 1.70
N ASN A 156 -1.36 6.36 2.93
CA ASN A 156 -0.11 6.65 3.64
C ASN A 156 0.39 5.37 4.31
N LEU A 157 1.56 4.91 3.89
CA LEU A 157 2.22 3.70 4.40
C LEU A 157 3.53 4.04 5.08
N ASP A 158 3.88 3.28 6.11
CA ASP A 158 5.13 3.43 6.84
C ASP A 158 6.34 3.15 5.93
N GLN A 159 7.36 3.98 6.00
CA GLN A 159 8.62 3.76 5.29
C GLN A 159 9.29 2.47 5.79
N GLY A 160 9.86 1.70 4.86
CA GLY A 160 10.42 0.38 5.14
C GLY A 160 9.37 -0.73 5.21
N LEU A 161 8.06 -0.42 5.08
CA LEU A 161 7.03 -1.45 5.02
C LEU A 161 7.22 -2.34 3.81
N THR A 162 7.16 -3.65 4.04
CA THR A 162 7.14 -4.72 3.04
C THR A 162 6.06 -5.72 3.39
N GLY A 163 5.64 -6.54 2.45
CA GLY A 163 4.64 -7.58 2.67
C GLY A 163 3.80 -7.86 1.43
N ASN A 164 2.53 -8.11 1.62
CA ASN A 164 1.62 -8.45 0.54
C ASN A 164 0.41 -7.51 0.52
N TYR A 165 -0.22 -7.40 -0.65
CA TYR A 165 -1.49 -6.73 -0.88
C TYR A 165 -2.22 -7.39 -2.04
N ILE A 166 -3.48 -7.05 -2.26
CA ILE A 166 -4.29 -7.60 -3.36
C ILE A 166 -5.39 -6.62 -3.78
N PHE A 167 -5.79 -6.68 -5.04
CA PHE A 167 -7.00 -6.00 -5.52
C PHE A 167 -8.20 -6.96 -5.45
N ILE A 168 -9.35 -6.42 -5.02
CA ILE A 168 -10.57 -7.20 -4.81
C ILE A 168 -11.72 -6.52 -5.57
N ASN A 169 -12.45 -7.32 -6.37
CA ASN A 169 -13.58 -6.85 -7.15
C ASN A 169 -14.89 -7.08 -6.38
N SER A 170 -15.49 -6.02 -5.88
CA SER A 170 -16.84 -6.05 -5.29
C SER A 170 -17.00 -7.02 -4.10
N PRO A 171 -16.15 -6.94 -3.05
CA PRO A 171 -16.34 -7.77 -1.86
C PRO A 171 -17.65 -7.42 -1.16
N ASP A 172 -18.31 -8.42 -0.54
CA ASP A 172 -19.55 -8.26 0.20
C ASP A 172 -19.35 -7.99 1.70
N ALA A 173 -18.13 -8.29 2.23
CA ALA A 173 -17.79 -8.14 3.64
C ALA A 173 -16.28 -7.92 3.82
N GLU A 174 -15.86 -7.49 5.01
CA GLU A 174 -14.45 -7.22 5.33
C GLU A 174 -13.53 -8.45 5.26
N ASP A 175 -14.07 -9.64 5.38
CA ASP A 175 -13.38 -10.93 5.28
C ASP A 175 -13.61 -11.65 3.95
N ASP A 176 -14.32 -11.00 2.99
CA ASP A 176 -14.62 -11.57 1.69
C ASP A 176 -13.48 -11.35 0.68
N PHE A 177 -12.54 -12.30 0.64
CA PHE A 177 -11.51 -12.38 -0.38
C PHE A 177 -11.89 -13.29 -1.56
N GLY A 178 -13.16 -13.70 -1.68
CA GLY A 178 -13.62 -14.62 -2.72
C GLY A 178 -13.55 -14.05 -4.13
N THR A 179 -13.57 -12.72 -4.25
CA THR A 179 -13.50 -11.99 -5.53
C THR A 179 -12.18 -11.27 -5.76
N LYS A 180 -11.13 -11.66 -5.02
CA LYS A 180 -9.79 -11.14 -5.26
C LYS A 180 -9.27 -11.58 -6.63
N GLU A 181 -8.34 -10.83 -7.17
CA GLU A 181 -7.67 -11.20 -8.42
C GLU A 181 -6.91 -12.55 -8.29
N VAL A 182 -6.75 -13.23 -9.43
CA VAL A 182 -6.08 -14.53 -9.50
C VAL A 182 -4.72 -14.35 -10.16
N LEU A 183 -3.66 -14.60 -9.40
CA LEU A 183 -2.27 -14.41 -9.83
C LEU A 183 -1.46 -15.72 -9.80
N ASP A 184 -2.12 -16.87 -9.75
CA ASP A 184 -1.47 -18.18 -9.63
C ASP A 184 -0.39 -18.38 -10.71
N GLY A 185 0.84 -18.66 -10.25
CA GLY A 185 1.98 -18.93 -11.11
C GLY A 185 2.59 -17.69 -11.80
N GLN A 186 2.13 -16.49 -11.47
CA GLN A 186 2.73 -15.25 -11.97
C GLN A 186 3.86 -14.77 -11.04
N GLU A 187 4.81 -14.01 -11.59
CA GLU A 187 6.03 -13.59 -10.88
C GLU A 187 5.81 -12.58 -9.74
N CYS A 188 4.74 -11.80 -9.80
CA CYS A 188 4.39 -10.82 -8.77
C CYS A 188 3.61 -11.43 -7.60
N ALA A 189 3.20 -12.70 -7.73
CA ALA A 189 2.45 -13.42 -6.71
C ALA A 189 3.38 -14.05 -5.67
N ASP A 190 2.98 -14.02 -4.42
CA ASP A 190 3.65 -14.74 -3.35
C ASP A 190 2.90 -16.05 -3.03
N PRO A 191 3.42 -17.22 -3.45
CA PRO A 191 2.76 -18.50 -3.21
C PRO A 191 2.64 -18.87 -1.72
N ALA A 192 3.46 -18.27 -0.87
CA ALA A 192 3.40 -18.47 0.58
C ALA A 192 2.26 -17.67 1.24
N ASN A 193 1.72 -16.67 0.54
CA ASN A 193 0.67 -15.77 0.99
C ASN A 193 -0.50 -15.73 -0.01
N TRP A 194 -1.11 -16.89 -0.27
CA TRP A 194 -2.31 -17.07 -1.11
C TRP A 194 -2.22 -16.46 -2.51
N ASN A 195 -1.00 -16.35 -3.07
CA ASN A 195 -0.69 -15.68 -4.33
C ASN A 195 -1.10 -14.19 -4.36
N ASP A 196 -1.05 -13.51 -3.22
CA ASP A 196 -1.21 -12.07 -3.15
C ASP A 196 0.03 -11.38 -3.75
N ARG A 197 -0.11 -10.12 -4.17
CA ARG A 197 1.00 -9.33 -4.73
C ARG A 197 2.04 -9.04 -3.67
N ILE A 198 3.31 -9.06 -4.07
CA ILE A 198 4.42 -8.62 -3.24
C ILE A 198 4.45 -7.09 -3.25
N LEU A 199 4.34 -6.46 -2.07
CA LEU A 199 4.50 -5.02 -1.91
C LEU A 199 6.00 -4.68 -2.00
N PRO A 200 6.42 -3.79 -2.92
CA PRO A 200 7.78 -3.28 -2.91
C PRO A 200 8.02 -2.48 -1.63
N GLU A 201 9.28 -2.41 -1.19
CA GLU A 201 9.65 -1.62 -0.02
C GLU A 201 9.23 -0.15 -0.19
N ILE A 202 8.51 0.38 0.80
CA ILE A 202 8.04 1.76 0.79
C ILE A 202 9.21 2.68 1.13
N THR A 203 9.57 3.53 0.18
CA THR A 203 10.66 4.51 0.34
C THR A 203 10.16 5.86 0.87
N GLY A 204 11.07 6.83 1.04
CA GLY A 204 10.72 8.19 1.50
C GLY A 204 10.08 9.08 0.42
N GLU A 205 9.99 8.63 -0.82
CA GLU A 205 9.41 9.38 -1.93
C GLU A 205 8.03 8.84 -2.29
N ALA A 206 7.11 9.74 -2.69
CA ALA A 206 5.79 9.34 -3.16
C ALA A 206 5.91 8.34 -4.31
N MET A 207 5.12 7.28 -4.26
CA MET A 207 5.17 6.15 -5.18
C MET A 207 3.82 5.95 -5.87
N THR A 208 3.86 5.46 -7.11
CA THR A 208 2.69 4.92 -7.80
C THR A 208 2.95 3.44 -8.12
N ILE A 209 2.03 2.58 -7.70
CA ILE A 209 2.02 1.15 -7.97
C ILE A 209 0.82 0.87 -8.87
N GLN A 210 1.10 0.48 -10.11
CA GLN A 210 0.07 0.35 -11.14
C GLN A 210 0.07 -1.05 -11.75
N HIS A 211 -1.12 -1.61 -11.94
CA HIS A 211 -1.29 -2.94 -12.53
C HIS A 211 -2.56 -3.06 -13.34
N CYS A 212 -2.66 -4.13 -14.13
CA CYS A 212 -3.92 -4.65 -14.63
C CYS A 212 -4.45 -5.70 -13.64
N PHE A 213 -5.76 -5.73 -13.40
CA PHE A 213 -6.40 -6.74 -12.54
C PHE A 213 -6.12 -8.15 -13.05
N GLY A 214 -5.58 -9.00 -12.19
CA GLY A 214 -5.23 -10.39 -12.52
C GLY A 214 -3.95 -10.55 -13.36
N SER A 215 -3.13 -9.50 -13.50
CA SER A 215 -1.86 -9.55 -14.26
C SER A 215 -0.73 -8.88 -13.50
N CYS A 216 0.50 -9.37 -13.67
CA CYS A 216 1.72 -8.76 -13.14
C CYS A 216 2.24 -7.59 -13.96
N GLU A 217 1.59 -7.23 -15.08
CA GLU A 217 1.99 -6.05 -15.84
C GLU A 217 1.94 -4.80 -14.96
N SER A 218 3.06 -4.08 -14.93
CA SER A 218 3.28 -2.94 -14.01
C SER A 218 3.30 -1.59 -14.72
N ASP A 219 2.95 -1.56 -16.00
CA ASP A 219 2.85 -0.34 -16.80
C ASP A 219 1.40 0.23 -16.86
N GLY A 220 0.47 -0.37 -16.09
CA GLY A 220 -0.95 0.01 -16.07
C GLY A 220 -1.75 -0.45 -17.28
N THR A 221 -1.11 -1.17 -18.23
CA THR A 221 -1.84 -1.74 -19.37
C THR A 221 -2.37 -3.13 -19.04
N CYS A 222 -3.49 -3.50 -19.68
CA CYS A 222 -4.00 -4.86 -19.59
C CYS A 222 -3.53 -5.67 -20.78
N PRO A 223 -2.96 -6.88 -20.57
CA PRO A 223 -2.71 -7.79 -21.67
C PRO A 223 -4.02 -8.10 -22.38
N ALA A 224 -3.97 -8.26 -23.69
CA ALA A 224 -5.16 -8.66 -24.44
C ALA A 224 -5.74 -9.95 -23.82
N PRO A 225 -7.08 -10.02 -23.65
CA PRO A 225 -7.70 -11.24 -23.15
C PRO A 225 -7.22 -12.44 -23.95
N VAL A 226 -6.75 -13.48 -23.27
CA VAL A 226 -6.40 -14.72 -23.96
C VAL A 226 -7.69 -15.25 -24.58
N ALA A 227 -7.73 -15.29 -25.89
CA ALA A 227 -8.88 -15.85 -26.58
C ALA A 227 -9.02 -17.32 -26.16
N ASN A 228 -10.09 -17.64 -25.45
CA ASN A 228 -10.45 -19.03 -25.19
C ASN A 228 -11.12 -19.58 -26.44
N TYR A 229 -10.59 -20.67 -26.95
CA TYR A 229 -11.19 -21.39 -28.05
C TYR A 229 -11.78 -22.68 -27.52
N ASP A 230 -13.02 -22.97 -27.93
CA ASP A 230 -13.58 -24.29 -27.73
C ASP A 230 -12.84 -25.27 -28.66
N VAL A 231 -12.24 -26.31 -28.08
CA VAL A 231 -11.53 -27.33 -28.83
C VAL A 231 -12.32 -28.62 -28.72
N THR A 232 -12.85 -29.06 -29.83
CA THR A 232 -13.50 -30.36 -29.94
C THR A 232 -12.49 -31.40 -30.43
N PHE A 233 -12.31 -32.44 -29.67
CA PHE A 233 -11.53 -33.61 -30.08
C PHE A 233 -12.50 -34.65 -30.64
N SER A 234 -12.30 -35.05 -31.89
CA SER A 234 -13.07 -36.12 -32.55
C SER A 234 -12.11 -37.19 -33.03
N ILE A 235 -12.50 -38.42 -32.89
CA ILE A 235 -11.75 -39.58 -33.42
C ILE A 235 -12.67 -40.55 -34.15
N ASP A 236 -12.31 -40.88 -35.39
CA ASP A 236 -12.94 -41.95 -36.17
C ASP A 236 -12.34 -43.31 -35.75
N THR A 237 -13.16 -44.14 -35.15
CA THR A 237 -12.79 -45.47 -34.65
C THR A 237 -13.07 -46.60 -35.65
N SER A 238 -13.52 -46.29 -36.86
CA SER A 238 -13.90 -47.30 -37.91
C SER A 238 -12.76 -48.25 -38.26
N ASN A 239 -11.52 -47.82 -38.13
CA ASN A 239 -10.33 -48.64 -38.41
C ASN A 239 -9.68 -49.25 -37.14
N TYR A 240 -10.35 -49.18 -35.97
CA TYR A 240 -9.80 -49.80 -34.78
C TYR A 240 -9.83 -51.32 -34.89
N PRO A 241 -8.68 -52.02 -34.78
CA PRO A 241 -8.62 -53.47 -34.99
C PRO A 241 -9.47 -54.22 -33.94
N GLY A 242 -10.48 -54.91 -34.39
CA GLY A 242 -11.41 -55.66 -33.54
C GLY A 242 -12.68 -54.90 -33.15
N GLY A 243 -12.82 -53.62 -33.54
CA GLY A 243 -13.94 -52.75 -33.17
C GLY A 243 -13.89 -52.36 -31.68
N LEU A 244 -14.67 -51.35 -31.32
CA LEU A 244 -14.95 -51.01 -29.91
C LEU A 244 -16.19 -51.77 -29.44
N ALA A 245 -16.20 -52.31 -28.25
CA ALA A 245 -17.38 -52.87 -27.62
C ALA A 245 -18.25 -51.73 -27.02
N ASP A 246 -19.57 -51.99 -26.92
CA ASP A 246 -20.53 -51.02 -26.33
C ASP A 246 -20.19 -50.62 -24.89
N THR A 247 -19.28 -51.33 -24.24
CA THR A 247 -18.78 -51.05 -22.86
C THR A 247 -17.46 -50.31 -22.84
N ASP A 248 -16.82 -50.07 -23.98
CA ASP A 248 -15.55 -49.38 -24.07
C ASP A 248 -15.78 -47.86 -23.89
N GLN A 249 -14.86 -47.21 -23.24
CA GLN A 249 -14.87 -45.75 -23.01
C GLN A 249 -13.57 -45.17 -23.53
N LEU A 250 -13.66 -44.19 -24.41
CA LEU A 250 -12.50 -43.42 -24.84
C LEU A 250 -12.30 -42.18 -23.98
N TYR A 251 -11.04 -41.79 -23.82
CA TYR A 251 -10.65 -40.64 -23.06
C TYR A 251 -9.61 -39.80 -23.80
N VAL A 252 -9.65 -38.47 -23.62
CA VAL A 252 -8.61 -37.59 -24.14
C VAL A 252 -7.62 -37.29 -22.99
N SER A 253 -6.33 -37.50 -23.28
CA SER A 253 -5.25 -37.22 -22.33
C SER A 253 -4.16 -36.39 -22.99
N GLY A 254 -3.63 -35.40 -22.24
CA GLY A 254 -2.60 -34.50 -22.73
C GLY A 254 -2.07 -33.60 -21.61
N SER A 255 -1.17 -32.66 -21.94
CA SER A 255 -0.65 -31.68 -20.97
C SER A 255 -1.74 -30.82 -20.35
N PHE A 256 -2.84 -30.56 -21.06
CA PHE A 256 -3.99 -29.77 -20.61
C PHE A 256 -4.75 -30.42 -19.43
N ASN A 257 -4.61 -31.72 -19.20
CA ASN A 257 -5.22 -32.44 -18.07
C ASN A 257 -4.20 -33.21 -17.21
N GLY A 258 -2.92 -32.83 -17.29
CA GLY A 258 -1.84 -33.48 -16.55
C GLY A 258 -1.62 -34.94 -16.96
N TRP A 259 -1.97 -35.33 -18.19
CA TRP A 259 -1.88 -36.68 -18.70
C TRP A 259 -2.78 -37.69 -17.93
N SER A 260 -3.85 -37.21 -17.30
CA SER A 260 -4.82 -38.09 -16.64
C SER A 260 -5.51 -38.97 -17.71
N GLY A 261 -5.44 -40.28 -17.50
CA GLY A 261 -5.98 -41.26 -18.46
C GLY A 261 -7.52 -41.40 -18.45
N ASP A 262 -8.20 -40.82 -17.45
CA ASP A 262 -9.64 -41.01 -17.22
C ASP A 262 -10.41 -39.73 -16.91
N ALA A 263 -9.77 -38.57 -16.94
CA ALA A 263 -10.39 -37.29 -16.52
C ALA A 263 -11.35 -36.71 -17.59
N ASN A 264 -11.17 -37.05 -18.87
CA ASN A 264 -11.92 -36.46 -19.95
C ASN A 264 -12.54 -37.56 -20.83
N PRO A 265 -13.68 -38.14 -20.43
CA PRO A 265 -14.37 -39.13 -21.23
C PRO A 265 -14.97 -38.51 -22.51
N MET A 266 -14.88 -39.22 -23.61
CA MET A 266 -15.54 -38.88 -24.87
C MET A 266 -16.94 -39.51 -24.92
N SER A 267 -17.90 -38.88 -25.60
CA SER A 267 -19.21 -39.43 -25.86
C SER A 267 -19.30 -39.91 -27.35
N ASP A 268 -20.13 -40.89 -27.59
CA ASP A 268 -20.45 -41.43 -28.92
C ASP A 268 -21.97 -41.34 -29.15
N ASP A 269 -22.49 -40.11 -29.11
CA ASP A 269 -23.93 -39.88 -29.24
C ASP A 269 -24.42 -39.94 -30.71
N ASP A 270 -23.52 -39.84 -31.69
CA ASP A 270 -23.80 -39.77 -33.10
C ASP A 270 -23.01 -40.80 -33.96
N GLY A 271 -22.28 -41.71 -33.33
CA GLY A 271 -21.38 -42.66 -33.96
C GLY A 271 -19.95 -42.13 -34.16
N GLU A 272 -19.67 -40.94 -33.67
CA GLU A 272 -18.32 -40.35 -33.58
C GLU A 272 -18.02 -40.00 -32.13
N TRP A 273 -16.88 -40.47 -31.61
CA TRP A 273 -16.48 -40.14 -30.23
C TRP A 273 -16.05 -38.69 -30.10
N ASN A 274 -16.81 -37.93 -29.33
CA ASN A 274 -16.59 -36.50 -29.09
C ASN A 274 -16.36 -36.21 -27.61
N LEU A 275 -15.50 -35.25 -27.31
CA LEU A 275 -15.36 -34.65 -25.99
C LEU A 275 -16.34 -33.47 -25.89
N GLY A 276 -17.35 -33.56 -25.00
CA GLY A 276 -18.29 -32.46 -24.76
C GLY A 276 -17.58 -31.20 -24.27
N ASP A 277 -18.22 -30.04 -24.42
CA ASP A 277 -17.70 -28.70 -24.11
C ASP A 277 -17.03 -28.62 -22.73
N TYR A 278 -15.71 -28.62 -22.71
CA TYR A 278 -14.91 -28.35 -21.53
C TYR A 278 -14.21 -27.01 -21.68
N ASN A 279 -14.75 -25.98 -21.01
CA ASN A 279 -14.05 -24.72 -20.76
C ASN A 279 -12.88 -24.99 -19.82
N ARG A 280 -11.68 -25.21 -20.32
CA ARG A 280 -10.44 -25.19 -19.55
C ARG A 280 -9.30 -24.57 -20.34
N TYR A 281 -8.64 -23.65 -19.67
CA TYR A 281 -7.50 -22.87 -20.12
C TYR A 281 -6.37 -23.75 -20.68
N CYS A 282 -6.05 -23.63 -21.96
CA CYS A 282 -4.78 -24.08 -22.49
C CYS A 282 -3.77 -22.93 -22.38
N ARG A 283 -2.81 -23.05 -21.46
CA ARG A 283 -1.59 -22.24 -21.51
C ARG A 283 -0.53 -23.03 -22.28
N TRP A 284 0.05 -22.39 -23.29
CA TRP A 284 1.27 -22.81 -23.99
C TRP A 284 2.46 -22.15 -23.36
#